data_f8fdf5331bbcb7822a63b177d7886a54
#
_entry.id   f8fdf5331bbcb7822a63b177d7886a54
#
_cell.length_a   1.000
_cell.length_b   1.000
_cell.length_c   1.000
_cell.angle_alpha   90.00
_cell.angle_beta   90.00
_cell.angle_gamma   90.00
#
_symmetry.space_group_name_H-M   'P 1'
#
loop_
_entity.id
_entity.type
_entity.pdbx_description
1 polymer ?
#
loop_
_entity_poly.entity_id
_entity_poly.type
_entity_poly.pdbx_seq_one_letter_code
_entity_poly.pdbx_strand_id
1 'polypeptide(L)'
;GSGMMEHDGHVGQLLKLLDDLKIADDTIVIYTSDNGAMTAWWPDGGTTPFRGQKATTWEGGVRVPMLLRWPARVAKGRISNGIQTHEDLFTTLAAAAGAGNVPATLRESHKVFIDGVDNLAHWTSQAPSKRNSVIYYNESELTAVRVGPWKSHIKVREGFFDFLQPSTLVFNLRMDPFEQHGGAKSNELAMRMGVAFGGQVYDLIGAHLASLKQFPPRQKGGTLLVKTQ
;
A
#
# COMPACT_ATOMS: atom_id res chain seq x y z
N GLY A 1 -8.08 9.52 23.52
CA GLY A 1 -8.21 10.92 23.04
C GLY A 1 -7.00 11.77 23.38
N SER A 2 -6.53 11.79 24.64
CA SER A 2 -5.42 12.67 25.07
C SER A 2 -4.10 12.37 24.34
N GLY A 3 -3.75 11.12 24.18
CA GLY A 3 -2.52 10.75 23.43
C GLY A 3 -2.56 11.18 21.96
N MET A 4 -3.72 11.17 21.31
CA MET A 4 -3.85 11.68 19.93
C MET A 4 -3.69 13.20 19.86
N MET A 5 -4.20 13.93 20.85
CA MET A 5 -4.03 15.40 20.94
C MET A 5 -2.56 15.77 21.19
N GLU A 6 -1.87 15.02 22.05
CA GLU A 6 -0.44 15.21 22.29
C GLU A 6 0.38 14.95 21.03
N HIS A 7 0.10 13.84 20.33
CA HIS A 7 0.73 13.51 19.07
C HIS A 7 0.52 14.58 17.99
N ASP A 8 -0.71 15.08 17.84
CA ASP A 8 -1.03 16.19 16.94
C ASP A 8 -0.23 17.45 17.29
N GLY A 9 -0.15 17.77 18.61
CA GLY A 9 0.68 18.86 19.10
C GLY A 9 2.17 18.71 18.74
N HIS A 10 2.74 17.52 18.83
CA HIS A 10 4.13 17.25 18.43
C HIS A 10 4.33 17.44 16.93
N VAL A 11 3.41 16.97 16.09
CA VAL A 11 3.45 17.22 14.65
C VAL A 11 3.43 18.73 14.37
N GLY A 12 2.56 19.47 15.04
CA GLY A 12 2.49 20.93 14.93
C GLY A 12 3.80 21.61 15.30
N GLN A 13 4.47 21.18 16.39
CA GLN A 13 5.77 21.71 16.80
C GLN A 13 6.86 21.46 15.75
N LEU A 14 6.89 20.27 15.16
CA LEU A 14 7.85 19.95 14.09
C LEU A 14 7.62 20.82 12.85
N LEU A 15 6.38 20.99 12.42
CA LEU A 15 6.05 21.85 11.29
C LEU A 15 6.44 23.31 11.55
N LYS A 16 6.14 23.82 12.76
CA LYS A 16 6.54 25.17 13.16
C LYS A 16 8.07 25.34 13.17
N LEU A 17 8.81 24.35 13.65
CA LEU A 17 10.28 24.39 13.65
C LEU A 17 10.85 24.55 12.23
N LEU A 18 10.31 23.84 11.25
CA LEU A 18 10.73 23.98 9.85
C LEU A 18 10.46 25.39 9.31
N ASP A 19 9.33 25.98 9.69
CA ASP A 19 8.98 27.36 9.31
C ASP A 19 9.91 28.37 10.01
N ASP A 20 10.17 28.23 11.31
CA ASP A 20 11.06 29.10 12.08
C ASP A 20 12.51 29.06 11.55
N LEU A 21 12.98 27.87 11.15
CA LEU A 21 14.30 27.68 10.53
C LEU A 21 14.35 28.10 9.06
N LYS A 22 13.23 28.45 8.44
CA LYS A 22 13.08 28.83 7.03
C LYS A 22 13.57 27.75 6.05
N ILE A 23 13.40 26.48 6.41
CA ILE A 23 13.76 25.32 5.56
C ILE A 23 12.54 24.53 5.08
N ALA A 24 11.34 25.00 5.35
CA ALA A 24 10.10 24.30 5.00
C ALA A 24 9.96 24.03 3.49
N ASP A 25 10.41 24.97 2.65
CA ASP A 25 10.34 24.86 1.18
C ASP A 25 11.25 23.76 0.63
N ASP A 26 12.36 23.49 1.31
CA ASP A 26 13.34 22.49 0.93
C ASP A 26 13.17 21.14 1.70
N THR A 27 12.07 21.03 2.44
CA THR A 27 11.81 19.85 3.28
C THR A 27 10.54 19.12 2.84
N ILE A 28 10.66 17.83 2.58
CA ILE A 28 9.52 16.93 2.38
C ILE A 28 9.10 16.36 3.73
N VAL A 29 7.86 16.61 4.14
CA VAL A 29 7.27 16.01 5.33
C VAL A 29 6.19 15.04 4.87
N ILE A 30 6.30 13.79 5.30
CA ILE A 30 5.32 12.74 5.03
C ILE A 30 4.81 12.21 6.37
N TYR A 31 3.50 12.22 6.55
CA TYR A 31 2.83 11.57 7.65
C TYR A 31 1.99 10.41 7.12
N THR A 32 2.24 9.22 7.62
CA THR A 32 1.52 8.00 7.23
C THR A 32 1.54 6.99 8.38
N SER A 33 0.97 5.81 8.18
CA SER A 33 1.02 4.68 9.12
C SER A 33 1.50 3.43 8.40
N ASP A 34 1.95 2.44 9.14
CA ASP A 34 2.48 1.17 8.61
C ASP A 34 1.38 0.22 8.14
N ASN A 35 0.23 0.24 8.79
CA ASN A 35 -0.91 -0.65 8.52
C ASN A 35 -2.23 -0.03 9.03
N GLY A 36 -3.33 -0.69 8.73
CA GLY A 36 -4.64 -0.34 9.25
C GLY A 36 -4.78 -0.60 10.75
N ALA A 37 -5.88 -0.15 11.34
CA ALA A 37 -6.16 -0.26 12.77
C ALA A 37 -6.18 -1.72 13.24
N MET A 38 -5.77 -1.94 14.49
CA MET A 38 -5.84 -3.24 15.16
C MET A 38 -7.06 -3.30 16.07
N THR A 39 -8.08 -4.04 15.69
CA THR A 39 -9.35 -4.12 16.43
C THR A 39 -9.22 -4.82 17.78
N ALA A 40 -8.16 -5.60 18.01
CA ALA A 40 -7.90 -6.24 19.30
C ALA A 40 -7.72 -5.23 20.46
N TRP A 41 -7.45 -3.96 20.15
CA TRP A 41 -7.33 -2.87 21.13
C TRP A 41 -8.62 -2.05 21.26
N TRP A 42 -9.72 -2.53 20.69
CA TRP A 42 -11.01 -1.84 20.86
C TRP A 42 -11.40 -1.74 22.34
N PRO A 43 -11.90 -0.59 22.82
CA PRO A 43 -12.31 0.59 22.05
C PRO A 43 -11.20 1.61 21.77
N ASP A 44 -9.98 1.45 22.27
CA ASP A 44 -8.93 2.47 22.21
C ASP A 44 -8.24 2.58 20.85
N GLY A 45 -8.14 1.50 20.10
CA GLY A 45 -7.41 1.45 18.82
C GLY A 45 -8.07 2.18 17.66
N GLY A 46 -9.32 2.57 17.82
CA GLY A 46 -10.12 3.07 16.70
C GLY A 46 -10.35 2.01 15.62
N THR A 47 -11.29 2.28 14.73
CA THR A 47 -11.58 1.42 13.56
C THR A 47 -11.88 2.30 12.35
N THR A 48 -11.75 1.73 11.17
CA THR A 48 -12.13 2.35 9.90
C THR A 48 -13.38 1.64 9.35
N PRO A 49 -14.13 2.26 8.43
CA PRO A 49 -15.25 1.59 7.78
C PRO A 49 -14.83 0.48 6.82
N PHE A 50 -13.54 0.38 6.49
CA PHE A 50 -13.00 -0.65 5.61
C PHE A 50 -12.95 -2.01 6.31
N ARG A 51 -13.25 -3.08 5.57
CA ARG A 51 -13.18 -4.45 6.08
C ARG A 51 -11.77 -4.83 6.51
N GLY A 52 -11.68 -5.65 7.55
CA GLY A 52 -10.44 -6.19 8.08
C GLY A 52 -9.72 -5.24 9.03
N GLN A 53 -8.51 -5.62 9.38
CA GLN A 53 -7.68 -4.96 10.38
C GLN A 53 -6.21 -5.24 10.11
N LYS A 54 -5.31 -4.69 10.93
CA LYS A 54 -3.88 -5.04 10.94
C LYS A 54 -3.67 -6.55 10.75
N ALA A 55 -2.68 -6.89 9.95
CA ALA A 55 -2.30 -8.25 9.56
C ALA A 55 -3.29 -8.99 8.65
N THR A 56 -4.25 -8.29 8.06
CA THR A 56 -5.09 -8.81 6.97
C THR A 56 -4.78 -8.06 5.67
N THR A 57 -5.14 -8.63 4.53
CA THR A 57 -5.01 -7.97 3.22
C THR A 57 -6.32 -7.36 2.70
N TRP A 58 -7.34 -7.26 3.55
CA TRP A 58 -8.51 -6.42 3.33
C TRP A 58 -8.13 -4.94 3.35
N GLU A 59 -8.94 -4.08 2.75
CA GLU A 59 -8.65 -2.64 2.71
C GLU A 59 -8.45 -2.03 4.11
N GLY A 60 -9.18 -2.51 5.13
CA GLY A 60 -8.99 -2.06 6.51
C GLY A 60 -7.66 -2.47 7.15
N GLY A 61 -6.97 -3.45 6.59
CA GLY A 61 -5.64 -3.88 7.05
C GLY A 61 -4.49 -3.18 6.33
N VAL A 62 -4.70 -2.76 5.08
CA VAL A 62 -3.61 -2.26 4.21
C VAL A 62 -3.79 -0.80 3.79
N ARG A 63 -5.00 -0.25 3.87
CA ARG A 63 -5.27 1.13 3.49
C ARG A 63 -4.96 2.07 4.64
N VAL A 64 -4.01 2.98 4.42
CA VAL A 64 -3.55 3.96 5.41
C VAL A 64 -3.64 5.38 4.86
N PRO A 65 -3.81 6.40 5.73
CA PRO A 65 -3.70 7.78 5.30
C PRO A 65 -2.26 8.11 4.91
N MET A 66 -2.10 9.01 3.95
CA MET A 66 -0.83 9.65 3.64
C MET A 66 -1.04 11.14 3.47
N LEU A 67 -0.34 11.93 4.26
CA LEU A 67 -0.30 13.38 4.16
C LEU A 67 1.10 13.79 3.72
N LEU A 68 1.18 14.68 2.73
CA LEU A 68 2.44 15.17 2.17
C LEU A 68 2.47 16.70 2.21
N ARG A 69 3.52 17.25 2.80
CA ARG A 69 3.81 18.69 2.78
C ARG A 69 5.17 18.93 2.14
N TRP A 70 5.20 19.72 1.08
CA TRP A 70 6.41 20.23 0.43
C TRP A 70 6.05 21.56 -0.24
N PRO A 71 6.08 22.68 0.49
CA PRO A 71 5.49 23.95 0.03
C PRO A 71 5.99 24.45 -1.32
N ALA A 72 7.28 24.29 -1.60
CA ALA A 72 7.86 24.74 -2.89
C ALA A 72 7.39 23.91 -4.10
N ARG A 73 6.90 22.69 -3.91
CA ARG A 73 6.66 21.77 -5.03
C ARG A 73 5.27 21.15 -5.06
N VAL A 74 4.55 21.12 -3.95
CA VAL A 74 3.25 20.48 -3.82
C VAL A 74 2.19 21.50 -3.42
N ALA A 75 1.17 21.64 -4.26
CA ALA A 75 0.07 22.57 -4.01
C ALA A 75 -0.70 22.18 -2.74
N LYS A 76 -1.00 23.15 -1.89
CA LYS A 76 -1.81 22.98 -0.68
C LYS A 76 -3.25 22.58 -1.02
N GLY A 77 -3.88 21.80 -0.12
CA GLY A 77 -5.30 21.43 -0.23
C GLY A 77 -5.60 20.41 -1.33
N ARG A 78 -4.58 19.81 -1.95
CA ARG A 78 -4.77 18.80 -2.98
C ARG A 78 -5.18 17.46 -2.35
N ILE A 79 -6.18 16.82 -2.94
CA ILE A 79 -6.57 15.44 -2.65
C ILE A 79 -6.27 14.58 -3.87
N SER A 80 -5.64 13.45 -3.68
CA SER A 80 -5.34 12.47 -4.73
C SER A 80 -5.87 11.09 -4.37
N ASN A 81 -6.49 10.42 -5.35
CA ASN A 81 -6.96 9.04 -5.27
C ASN A 81 -6.08 8.08 -6.12
N GLY A 82 -4.92 8.54 -6.59
CA GLY A 82 -3.95 7.68 -7.27
C GLY A 82 -3.39 6.63 -6.31
N ILE A 83 -3.16 5.42 -6.82
CA ILE A 83 -2.57 4.35 -6.00
C ILE A 83 -1.14 4.75 -5.65
N GLN A 84 -0.81 4.68 -4.37
CA GLN A 84 0.53 4.89 -3.82
C GLN A 84 0.78 3.78 -2.80
N THR A 85 1.96 3.19 -2.78
CA THR A 85 2.38 2.21 -1.78
C THR A 85 3.64 2.70 -1.06
N HIS A 86 3.97 2.12 0.11
CA HIS A 86 5.20 2.44 0.83
C HIS A 86 6.46 2.10 0.00
N GLU A 87 6.38 1.08 -0.85
CA GLU A 87 7.46 0.69 -1.77
C GLU A 87 7.87 1.84 -2.71
N ASP A 88 6.93 2.73 -3.04
CA ASP A 88 7.17 3.86 -3.94
C ASP A 88 7.96 5.00 -3.28
N LEU A 89 7.96 5.06 -1.93
CA LEU A 89 8.59 6.16 -1.21
C LEU A 89 10.08 6.26 -1.52
N PHE A 90 10.81 5.13 -1.46
CA PHE A 90 12.25 5.13 -1.74
C PHE A 90 12.56 5.67 -3.14
N THR A 91 11.91 5.13 -4.16
CA THR A 91 12.14 5.52 -5.56
C THR A 91 11.75 6.97 -5.81
N THR A 92 10.62 7.40 -5.25
CA THR A 92 10.13 8.78 -5.40
C THR A 92 11.00 9.80 -4.67
N LEU A 93 11.44 9.49 -3.44
CA LEU A 93 12.35 10.37 -2.69
C LEU A 93 13.72 10.45 -3.32
N ALA A 94 14.24 9.36 -3.87
CA ALA A 94 15.48 9.38 -4.63
C ALA A 94 15.38 10.27 -5.87
N ALA A 95 14.27 10.19 -6.61
CA ALA A 95 14.00 11.08 -7.72
C ALA A 95 13.86 12.56 -7.28
N ALA A 96 13.23 12.83 -6.14
CA ALA A 96 13.15 14.17 -5.56
C ALA A 96 14.51 14.74 -5.19
N ALA A 97 15.45 13.89 -4.76
CA ALA A 97 16.84 14.23 -4.48
C ALA A 97 17.72 14.36 -5.74
N GLY A 98 17.13 14.22 -6.93
CA GLY A 98 17.87 14.33 -8.19
C GLY A 98 18.57 13.07 -8.66
N ALA A 99 18.38 11.94 -7.98
CA ALA A 99 18.85 10.65 -8.46
C ALA A 99 18.08 10.24 -9.72
N GLY A 100 18.79 9.69 -10.70
CA GLY A 100 18.17 9.18 -11.93
C GLY A 100 17.32 7.93 -11.71
N ASN A 101 17.25 7.05 -12.70
CA ASN A 101 16.48 5.81 -12.61
C ASN A 101 17.12 4.81 -11.63
N VAL A 102 16.89 5.01 -10.34
CA VAL A 102 17.45 4.19 -9.26
C VAL A 102 17.11 2.70 -9.39
N PRO A 103 15.87 2.28 -9.73
CA PRO A 103 15.57 0.87 -9.96
C PRO A 103 16.45 0.22 -11.05
N ALA A 104 16.65 0.90 -12.17
CA ALA A 104 17.52 0.39 -13.24
C ALA A 104 18.97 0.31 -12.79
N THR A 105 19.49 1.38 -12.18
CA THR A 105 20.86 1.43 -11.67
C THR A 105 21.13 0.30 -10.67
N LEU A 106 20.26 0.08 -9.71
CA LEU A 106 20.43 -0.98 -8.70
C LEU A 106 20.31 -2.38 -9.31
N ARG A 107 19.45 -2.56 -10.29
CA ARG A 107 19.34 -3.83 -11.03
C ARG A 107 20.64 -4.18 -11.75
N GLU A 108 21.24 -3.22 -12.42
CA GLU A 108 22.45 -3.43 -13.20
C GLU A 108 23.70 -3.60 -12.32
N SER A 109 23.90 -2.67 -11.36
CA SER A 109 25.11 -2.61 -10.56
C SER A 109 25.13 -3.57 -9.35
N HIS A 110 23.97 -3.77 -8.72
CA HIS A 110 23.87 -4.53 -7.45
C HIS A 110 23.02 -5.80 -7.56
N LYS A 111 22.43 -6.08 -8.73
CA LYS A 111 21.49 -7.19 -8.93
C LYS A 111 20.35 -7.16 -7.91
N VAL A 112 19.82 -5.98 -7.67
CA VAL A 112 18.67 -5.73 -6.78
C VAL A 112 17.46 -5.35 -7.61
N PHE A 113 16.32 -5.95 -7.32
CA PHE A 113 15.02 -5.58 -7.88
C PHE A 113 14.30 -4.66 -6.91
N ILE A 114 13.79 -3.55 -7.40
CA ILE A 114 12.99 -2.58 -6.64
C ILE A 114 11.59 -2.56 -7.24
N ASP A 115 10.58 -2.90 -6.44
CA ASP A 115 9.16 -2.91 -6.86
C ASP A 115 8.55 -1.51 -6.88
N GLY A 116 9.15 -0.55 -6.17
CA GLY A 116 8.69 0.82 -6.08
C GLY A 116 8.80 1.58 -7.40
N VAL A 117 7.78 2.39 -7.70
CA VAL A 117 7.76 3.30 -8.85
C VAL A 117 8.03 4.75 -8.43
N ASP A 118 8.57 5.54 -9.35
CA ASP A 118 8.76 6.98 -9.13
C ASP A 118 7.43 7.72 -9.38
N ASN A 119 6.84 8.23 -8.31
CA ASN A 119 5.62 9.02 -8.31
C ASN A 119 5.87 10.54 -8.09
N LEU A 120 7.09 11.03 -8.31
CA LEU A 120 7.40 12.47 -8.10
C LEU A 120 6.48 13.40 -8.90
N ALA A 121 6.25 13.11 -10.18
CA ALA A 121 5.34 13.89 -11.01
C ALA A 121 3.89 13.83 -10.50
N HIS A 122 3.47 12.69 -9.94
CA HIS A 122 2.17 12.55 -9.30
C HIS A 122 2.05 13.43 -8.05
N TRP A 123 3.12 13.60 -7.27
CA TRP A 123 3.13 14.48 -6.10
C TRP A 123 3.14 15.96 -6.46
N THR A 124 4.00 16.36 -7.41
CA THR A 124 4.30 17.77 -7.70
C THR A 124 3.42 18.37 -8.79
N SER A 125 2.76 17.55 -9.59
CA SER A 125 1.85 17.98 -10.64
C SER A 125 0.54 17.18 -10.56
N GLN A 126 -0.36 17.33 -11.51
CA GLN A 126 -1.58 16.54 -11.59
C GLN A 126 -1.42 15.28 -12.45
N ALA A 127 -0.20 14.81 -12.66
CA ALA A 127 0.04 13.59 -13.40
C ALA A 127 -0.60 12.38 -12.69
N PRO A 128 -1.12 11.40 -13.43
CA PRO A 128 -1.60 10.16 -12.82
C PRO A 128 -0.48 9.44 -12.04
N SER A 129 -0.84 8.66 -11.03
CA SER A 129 0.13 7.75 -10.42
C SER A 129 0.66 6.77 -11.45
N LYS A 130 1.96 6.50 -11.41
CA LYS A 130 2.58 5.45 -12.22
C LYS A 130 2.26 4.04 -11.72
N ARG A 131 1.77 3.92 -10.49
CA ARG A 131 1.34 2.63 -9.93
C ARG A 131 -0.09 2.33 -10.34
N ASN A 132 -0.26 1.21 -11.01
CA ASN A 132 -1.59 0.70 -11.39
C ASN A 132 -1.91 -0.66 -10.74
N SER A 133 -0.93 -1.29 -10.09
CA SER A 133 -1.11 -2.60 -9.49
C SER A 133 -0.40 -2.72 -8.15
N VAL A 134 -0.92 -3.62 -7.30
CA VAL A 134 -0.35 -3.94 -5.99
C VAL A 134 -0.43 -5.45 -5.78
N ILE A 135 0.66 -6.04 -5.30
CA ILE A 135 0.71 -7.44 -4.86
C ILE A 135 0.74 -7.43 -3.34
N TYR A 136 -0.21 -8.14 -2.73
CA TYR A 136 -0.34 -8.17 -1.28
C TYR A 136 0.19 -9.49 -0.73
N TYR A 137 1.01 -9.35 0.27
CA TYR A 137 1.51 -10.47 1.06
C TYR A 137 0.93 -10.43 2.46
N ASN A 138 0.63 -11.59 2.98
CA ASN A 138 0.42 -11.79 4.39
C ASN A 138 1.60 -12.62 4.90
N GLU A 139 2.50 -11.99 5.67
CA GLU A 139 3.79 -12.56 6.01
C GLU A 139 4.59 -12.91 4.73
N SER A 140 4.86 -14.18 4.47
CA SER A 140 5.57 -14.66 3.28
C SER A 140 4.65 -15.22 2.18
N GLU A 141 3.33 -15.18 2.38
CA GLU A 141 2.38 -15.75 1.43
C GLU A 141 1.70 -14.66 0.58
N LEU A 142 1.70 -14.85 -0.74
CA LEU A 142 0.93 -14.03 -1.67
C LEU A 142 -0.56 -14.29 -1.45
N THR A 143 -1.29 -13.27 -1.08
CA THR A 143 -2.69 -13.40 -0.65
C THR A 143 -3.69 -12.64 -1.49
N ALA A 144 -3.29 -11.52 -2.08
CA ALA A 144 -4.17 -10.77 -2.97
C ALA A 144 -3.38 -10.01 -4.03
N VAL A 145 -4.07 -9.61 -5.08
CA VAL A 145 -3.54 -8.79 -6.17
C VAL A 145 -4.56 -7.72 -6.54
N ARG A 146 -4.11 -6.49 -6.75
CA ARG A 146 -4.92 -5.39 -7.26
C ARG A 146 -4.41 -4.93 -8.60
N VAL A 147 -5.33 -4.72 -9.55
CA VAL A 147 -5.05 -4.06 -10.83
C VAL A 147 -6.11 -2.97 -11.04
N GLY A 148 -5.68 -1.73 -11.02
CA GLY A 148 -6.58 -0.59 -11.06
C GLY A 148 -7.64 -0.65 -9.94
N PRO A 149 -8.94 -0.62 -10.26
CA PRO A 149 -10.00 -0.72 -9.27
C PRO A 149 -10.30 -2.15 -8.80
N TRP A 150 -9.75 -3.16 -9.48
CA TRP A 150 -10.05 -4.56 -9.20
C TRP A 150 -9.06 -5.18 -8.25
N LYS A 151 -9.55 -5.84 -7.21
CA LYS A 151 -8.77 -6.60 -6.23
C LYS A 151 -9.25 -8.03 -6.16
N SER A 152 -8.34 -8.97 -6.35
CA SER A 152 -8.59 -10.40 -6.27
C SER A 152 -7.89 -10.98 -5.06
N HIS A 153 -8.62 -11.67 -4.19
CA HIS A 153 -8.08 -12.38 -3.04
C HIS A 153 -7.86 -13.86 -3.41
N ILE A 154 -6.65 -14.33 -3.21
CA ILE A 154 -6.23 -15.73 -3.38
C ILE A 154 -6.36 -16.46 -2.05
N LYS A 155 -6.05 -15.77 -0.96
CA LYS A 155 -6.21 -16.20 0.41
C LYS A 155 -6.70 -15.03 1.25
N VAL A 156 -7.47 -15.33 2.29
CA VAL A 156 -7.97 -14.33 3.25
C VAL A 156 -7.82 -14.83 4.66
N ARG A 157 -7.73 -13.91 5.61
CA ARG A 157 -8.03 -14.12 7.02
C ARG A 157 -8.82 -12.92 7.54
N GLU A 158 -9.71 -13.14 8.49
CA GLU A 158 -10.59 -12.07 8.97
C GLU A 158 -9.97 -11.28 10.12
N GLY A 159 -9.09 -11.90 10.91
CA GLY A 159 -8.48 -11.28 12.06
C GLY A 159 -6.99 -11.59 12.21
N PHE A 160 -6.36 -10.92 13.18
CA PHE A 160 -4.92 -11.05 13.44
C PHE A 160 -4.51 -12.49 13.79
N PHE A 161 -5.35 -13.20 14.53
CA PHE A 161 -5.06 -14.57 15.03
C PHE A 161 -5.69 -15.66 14.16
N ASP A 162 -6.39 -15.33 13.07
CA ASP A 162 -7.03 -16.31 12.22
C ASP A 162 -6.02 -16.94 11.25
N PHE A 163 -6.33 -18.15 10.81
CA PHE A 163 -5.56 -18.82 9.76
C PHE A 163 -5.94 -18.32 8.39
N LEU A 164 -4.97 -18.32 7.48
CA LEU A 164 -5.21 -18.03 6.07
C LEU A 164 -6.10 -19.12 5.45
N GLN A 165 -7.17 -18.69 4.80
CA GLN A 165 -8.11 -19.56 4.09
C GLN A 165 -8.01 -19.28 2.58
N PRO A 166 -8.08 -20.31 1.71
CA PRO A 166 -8.20 -20.10 0.27
C PRO A 166 -9.40 -19.22 -0.09
N SER A 167 -9.26 -18.38 -1.09
CA SER A 167 -10.30 -17.45 -1.53
C SER A 167 -10.30 -17.30 -3.04
N THR A 168 -11.46 -16.98 -3.59
CA THR A 168 -11.65 -16.60 -4.99
C THR A 168 -12.42 -15.29 -5.11
N LEU A 169 -12.42 -14.49 -4.03
CA LEU A 169 -13.19 -13.25 -3.97
C LEU A 169 -12.55 -12.17 -4.85
N VAL A 170 -13.38 -11.48 -5.63
CA VAL A 170 -12.98 -10.37 -6.48
C VAL A 170 -13.87 -9.17 -6.20
N PHE A 171 -13.26 -8.00 -5.99
CA PHE A 171 -13.95 -6.76 -5.67
C PHE A 171 -13.58 -5.66 -6.67
N ASN A 172 -14.56 -4.83 -7.02
CA ASN A 172 -14.30 -3.54 -7.62
C ASN A 172 -14.29 -2.48 -6.51
N LEU A 173 -13.13 -2.03 -6.10
CA LEU A 173 -12.98 -1.10 -4.97
C LEU A 173 -13.56 0.32 -5.21
N ARG A 174 -13.96 0.67 -6.44
CA ARG A 174 -14.71 1.90 -6.70
C ARG A 174 -16.19 1.72 -6.42
N MET A 175 -16.73 0.53 -6.66
CA MET A 175 -18.16 0.20 -6.42
C MET A 175 -18.39 -0.30 -5.01
N ASP A 176 -17.43 -1.04 -4.47
CA ASP A 176 -17.44 -1.63 -3.13
C ASP A 176 -16.10 -1.38 -2.41
N PRO A 177 -15.85 -0.14 -1.96
CA PRO A 177 -14.59 0.22 -1.31
C PRO A 177 -14.39 -0.46 0.05
N PHE A 178 -15.46 -1.02 0.61
CA PHE A 178 -15.43 -1.66 1.92
C PHE A 178 -15.35 -3.19 1.85
N GLU A 179 -15.28 -3.75 0.65
CA GLU A 179 -15.21 -5.21 0.40
C GLU A 179 -16.34 -5.99 1.12
N GLN A 180 -17.57 -5.43 1.09
CA GLN A 180 -18.73 -5.98 1.81
C GLN A 180 -19.49 -7.06 1.01
N HIS A 181 -19.44 -6.98 -0.32
CA HIS A 181 -20.28 -7.78 -1.22
C HIS A 181 -19.48 -8.90 -1.90
N GLY A 182 -18.68 -9.65 -1.13
CA GLY A 182 -17.81 -10.71 -1.63
C GLY A 182 -18.43 -12.11 -1.74
N GLY A 183 -19.68 -12.30 -1.31
CA GLY A 183 -20.34 -13.61 -1.41
C GLY A 183 -20.72 -13.97 -2.84
N ALA A 184 -20.66 -15.26 -3.20
CA ALA A 184 -20.94 -15.75 -4.55
C ALA A 184 -22.30 -15.29 -5.13
N LYS A 185 -23.31 -15.12 -4.28
CA LYS A 185 -24.65 -14.66 -4.71
C LYS A 185 -24.77 -13.15 -4.87
N SER A 186 -24.00 -12.36 -4.15
CA SER A 186 -24.04 -10.90 -4.18
C SER A 186 -23.01 -10.28 -5.12
N ASN A 187 -22.06 -11.06 -5.60
CA ASN A 187 -20.93 -10.59 -6.40
C ASN A 187 -20.84 -11.26 -7.78
N GLU A 188 -21.95 -11.81 -8.28
CA GLU A 188 -21.95 -12.52 -9.57
C GLU A 188 -21.46 -11.61 -10.72
N LEU A 189 -21.86 -10.34 -10.72
CA LEU A 189 -21.40 -9.38 -11.72
C LEU A 189 -19.90 -9.09 -11.59
N ALA A 190 -19.41 -8.87 -10.37
CA ALA A 190 -17.97 -8.65 -10.13
C ALA A 190 -17.16 -9.90 -10.47
N MET A 191 -17.67 -11.10 -10.17
CA MET A 191 -17.05 -12.36 -10.56
C MET A 191 -17.00 -12.52 -12.10
N ARG A 192 -18.08 -12.23 -12.81
CA ARG A 192 -18.11 -12.27 -14.29
C ARG A 192 -17.15 -11.26 -14.91
N MET A 193 -17.10 -10.05 -14.36
CA MET A 193 -16.15 -9.02 -14.80
C MET A 193 -14.71 -9.35 -14.37
N GLY A 194 -14.52 -9.96 -13.21
CA GLY A 194 -13.24 -10.44 -12.71
C GLY A 194 -12.60 -11.52 -13.59
N VAL A 195 -13.42 -12.37 -14.21
CA VAL A 195 -12.94 -13.34 -15.21
C VAL A 195 -12.33 -12.62 -16.42
N ALA A 196 -12.90 -11.49 -16.85
CA ALA A 196 -12.31 -10.68 -17.91
C ALA A 196 -10.96 -10.03 -17.52
N PHE A 197 -10.73 -9.79 -16.23
CA PHE A 197 -9.46 -9.30 -15.67
C PHE A 197 -8.50 -10.42 -15.28
N GLY A 198 -8.95 -11.66 -15.26
CA GLY A 198 -8.15 -12.82 -14.84
C GLY A 198 -6.79 -12.90 -15.57
N GLY A 199 -6.77 -12.63 -16.86
CA GLY A 199 -5.53 -12.57 -17.66
C GLY A 199 -4.51 -11.59 -17.07
N GLN A 200 -4.91 -10.35 -16.78
CA GLN A 200 -4.00 -9.33 -16.23
C GLN A 200 -3.49 -9.69 -14.82
N VAL A 201 -4.32 -10.32 -13.99
CA VAL A 201 -3.93 -10.81 -12.67
C VAL A 201 -2.90 -11.94 -12.79
N TYR A 202 -3.14 -12.91 -13.67
CA TYR A 202 -2.20 -14.02 -13.91
C TYR A 202 -0.88 -13.53 -14.49
N ASP A 203 -0.90 -12.61 -15.46
CA ASP A 203 0.31 -12.02 -16.04
C ASP A 203 1.13 -11.29 -14.97
N LEU A 204 0.49 -10.51 -14.11
CA LEU A 204 1.15 -9.79 -13.03
C LEU A 204 1.76 -10.76 -12.01
N ILE A 205 1.03 -11.79 -11.60
CA ILE A 205 1.56 -12.82 -10.69
C ILE A 205 2.73 -13.55 -11.36
N GLY A 206 2.59 -13.93 -12.63
CA GLY A 206 3.63 -14.61 -13.39
C GLY A 206 4.91 -13.78 -13.50
N ALA A 207 4.79 -12.50 -13.83
CA ALA A 207 5.91 -11.56 -13.88
C ALA A 207 6.59 -11.39 -12.51
N HIS A 208 5.79 -11.27 -11.46
CA HIS A 208 6.30 -11.16 -10.09
C HIS A 208 7.07 -12.43 -9.66
N LEU A 209 6.49 -13.60 -9.86
CA LEU A 209 7.16 -14.86 -9.54
C LEU A 209 8.45 -15.08 -10.37
N ALA A 210 8.46 -14.61 -11.62
CA ALA A 210 9.67 -14.63 -12.45
C ALA A 210 10.75 -13.69 -11.88
N SER A 211 10.36 -12.49 -11.40
CA SER A 211 11.29 -11.56 -10.77
C SER A 211 11.91 -12.15 -9.49
N LEU A 212 11.13 -12.85 -8.67
CA LEU A 212 11.63 -13.53 -7.47
C LEU A 212 12.61 -14.67 -7.78
N LYS A 213 12.47 -15.35 -8.93
CA LYS A 213 13.44 -16.35 -9.38
C LYS A 213 14.75 -15.69 -9.82
N GLN A 214 14.67 -14.57 -10.53
CA GLN A 214 15.83 -13.83 -11.02
C GLN A 214 16.55 -13.07 -9.88
N PHE A 215 15.78 -12.53 -8.93
CA PHE A 215 16.25 -11.73 -7.81
C PHE A 215 15.67 -12.31 -6.50
N PRO A 216 16.21 -13.44 -6.01
CA PRO A 216 15.66 -14.11 -4.85
C PRO A 216 15.77 -13.23 -3.59
N PRO A 217 14.81 -13.33 -2.65
CA PRO A 217 14.88 -12.63 -1.38
C PRO A 217 16.19 -12.93 -0.65
N ARG A 218 16.88 -11.89 -0.18
CA ARG A 218 18.15 -12.02 0.57
C ARG A 218 17.94 -12.37 2.04
N GLN A 219 16.73 -12.14 2.55
CA GLN A 219 16.34 -12.47 3.91
C GLN A 219 15.23 -13.50 3.90
N LYS A 220 15.24 -14.44 4.85
CA LYS A 220 14.08 -15.28 5.10
C LYS A 220 12.94 -14.42 5.60
N GLY A 221 11.77 -14.56 4.98
CA GLY A 221 10.53 -13.97 5.50
C GLY A 221 10.25 -14.52 6.90
N GLY A 222 9.91 -13.63 7.84
CA GLY A 222 9.36 -14.04 9.13
C GLY A 222 7.99 -14.66 8.91
N THR A 223 7.62 -15.64 9.72
CA THR A 223 6.25 -16.18 9.77
C THR A 223 5.91 -16.60 11.18
N LEU A 224 4.70 -16.25 11.59
CA LEU A 224 4.09 -16.77 12.83
C LEU A 224 3.38 -18.11 12.59
N LEU A 225 3.27 -18.54 11.33
CA LEU A 225 2.67 -19.80 10.96
C LEU A 225 3.62 -20.95 11.24
N VAL A 226 3.14 -21.96 11.95
CA VAL A 226 3.85 -23.23 12.13
C VAL A 226 3.89 -23.91 10.75
N LYS A 227 5.08 -24.05 10.17
CA LYS A 227 5.25 -24.86 8.96
C LYS A 227 5.09 -26.32 9.38
N THR A 228 3.99 -26.95 9.01
CA THR A 228 3.92 -28.42 8.96
C THR A 228 4.91 -28.87 7.89
N GLN A 229 5.93 -29.61 8.30
CA GLN A 229 6.92 -30.24 7.43
C GLN A 229 6.25 -31.24 6.50
#